data_c42cb49d53999d470cd6c265517fa4f5
#
_entry.id   c42cb49d53999d470cd6c265517fa4f5
#
_cell.length_a   1.000
_cell.length_b   1.000
_cell.length_c   1.000
_cell.angle_alpha   90.00
_cell.angle_beta   90.00
_cell.angle_gamma   90.00
#
_symmetry.space_group_name_H-M   'P 1'
#
loop_
_entity.id
_entity.type
_entity.pdbx_description
1 polymer ?
#
loop_
_entity_poly.entity_id
_entity_poly.type
_entity_poly.pdbx_seq_one_letter_code
_entity_poly.pdbx_strand_id
1 'polypeptide(L)'
;NDLGGSLRTPASFNNIVGLRPSIGVVPRSLRYNRFDPLWVEGPLARCVKDIGLMLDAMSGYCKTDPLSFDHKCSSFLEAVDAFELPAKVAVTEDLGLVPVEQEVRGVFRTVVPHLKTIGLEVGSDIPDFTGAIESFHTLRGLLMAYMLGDLYKSKKDQILIDIVKNIEVGFKVSNEEIITAEKIRQDLFIKVDKFFEEYDFLICPTCSVLPFDIETPFVKEIDGVACKTYIDWFAITFALTLTSCPIISLPVGFSSTGLPVGIQIMSKPRQEDKLLAFAKVLEEKVSVNKGSPI
;
A
#
# COMPACT_ATOMS: atom_id res chain seq x y z
N ASN A 1 8.58 5.99 -4.11
CA ASN A 1 8.76 5.17 -2.90
C ASN A 1 7.48 5.12 -2.05
N ASP A 2 7.38 4.13 -1.17
CA ASP A 2 6.21 3.90 -0.32
C ASP A 2 6.65 3.41 1.06
N LEU A 3 6.46 4.26 2.07
CA LEU A 3 6.59 3.91 3.47
C LEU A 3 5.24 3.52 4.09
N GLY A 4 4.17 4.20 3.70
CA GLY A 4 2.84 4.01 4.27
C GLY A 4 1.69 4.18 3.28
N GLY A 5 2.00 4.22 1.96
CA GLY A 5 1.01 4.42 0.92
C GLY A 5 1.46 5.37 -0.20
N SER A 6 2.70 5.87 -0.16
CA SER A 6 3.13 6.95 -1.06
C SER A 6 3.30 6.56 -2.54
N LEU A 7 3.16 5.30 -2.92
CA LEU A 7 2.92 4.84 -4.31
C LEU A 7 1.44 4.60 -4.57
N ARG A 8 0.69 4.11 -3.59
CA ARG A 8 -0.70 3.68 -3.72
C ARG A 8 -1.68 4.83 -3.61
N THR A 9 -1.59 5.65 -2.57
CA THR A 9 -2.47 6.82 -2.36
C THR A 9 -2.42 7.80 -3.53
N PRO A 10 -1.22 8.28 -3.99
CA PRO A 10 -1.18 9.18 -5.13
C PRO A 10 -1.62 8.50 -6.43
N ALA A 11 -1.42 7.20 -6.60
CA ALA A 11 -1.94 6.47 -7.75
C ALA A 11 -3.48 6.52 -7.79
N SER A 12 -4.15 6.23 -6.66
CA SER A 12 -5.60 6.32 -6.54
C SER A 12 -6.11 7.74 -6.82
N PHE A 13 -5.48 8.76 -6.24
CA PHE A 13 -5.89 10.15 -6.37
C PHE A 13 -5.70 10.74 -7.78
N ASN A 14 -4.78 10.17 -8.56
CA ASN A 14 -4.47 10.63 -9.92
C ASN A 14 -4.96 9.68 -11.02
N ASN A 15 -5.82 8.71 -10.72
CA ASN A 15 -6.38 7.76 -11.68
C ASN A 15 -5.29 6.98 -12.46
N ILE A 16 -4.22 6.57 -11.79
CA ILE A 16 -3.11 5.79 -12.34
C ILE A 16 -2.86 4.54 -11.51
N VAL A 17 -2.00 3.66 -11.99
CA VAL A 17 -1.58 2.44 -11.30
C VAL A 17 -0.32 2.69 -10.52
N GLY A 18 -0.25 2.18 -9.26
CA GLY A 18 0.94 2.27 -8.42
C GLY A 18 1.24 0.96 -7.72
N LEU A 19 2.47 0.48 -7.83
CA LEU A 19 2.91 -0.76 -7.21
C LEU A 19 3.86 -0.49 -6.03
N ARG A 20 3.47 -0.96 -4.85
CA ARG A 20 4.35 -1.22 -3.73
C ARG A 20 4.83 -2.66 -3.85
N PRO A 21 6.07 -2.95 -4.29
CA PRO A 21 6.57 -4.32 -4.38
C PRO A 21 6.93 -4.87 -2.99
N SER A 22 7.21 -6.17 -2.92
CA SER A 22 7.82 -6.80 -1.76
C SER A 22 9.18 -6.18 -1.44
N ILE A 23 9.58 -6.28 -0.18
CA ILE A 23 10.87 -5.76 0.28
C ILE A 23 12.00 -6.41 -0.51
N GLY A 24 12.90 -5.58 -1.06
CA GLY A 24 14.11 -6.03 -1.74
C GLY A 24 13.94 -6.38 -3.23
N VAL A 25 12.73 -6.41 -3.78
CA VAL A 25 12.50 -6.58 -5.22
C VAL A 25 13.12 -5.42 -6.00
N VAL A 26 12.87 -4.20 -5.57
CA VAL A 26 13.56 -3.01 -6.08
C VAL A 26 14.63 -2.58 -5.08
N PRO A 27 15.92 -2.65 -5.46
CA PRO A 27 17.02 -2.34 -4.54
C PRO A 27 17.12 -0.85 -4.24
N ARG A 28 17.62 -0.51 -3.05
CA ARG A 28 17.79 0.85 -2.56
C ARG A 28 19.22 1.09 -2.05
N SER A 29 20.12 1.45 -2.92
CA SER A 29 21.54 1.65 -2.57
C SER A 29 21.81 2.89 -1.69
N LEU A 30 20.93 3.91 -1.74
CA LEU A 30 21.08 5.17 -1.03
C LEU A 30 20.15 5.32 0.18
N ARG A 31 19.77 4.22 0.82
CA ARG A 31 18.96 4.26 2.04
C ARG A 31 19.69 4.92 3.19
N TYR A 32 18.94 5.70 3.98
CA TYR A 32 19.39 6.11 5.30
C TYR A 32 19.56 4.90 6.23
N ASN A 33 18.55 4.02 6.31
CA ASN A 33 18.63 2.74 7.02
C ASN A 33 18.52 1.58 6.01
N ARG A 34 19.62 0.89 5.75
CA ARG A 34 19.68 -0.22 4.76
C ARG A 34 18.90 -1.46 5.20
N PHE A 35 18.64 -1.61 6.49
CA PHE A 35 17.90 -2.73 7.06
C PHE A 35 16.43 -2.40 7.36
N ASP A 36 15.97 -1.19 6.99
CA ASP A 36 14.58 -0.82 7.16
C ASP A 36 13.65 -1.63 6.23
N PRO A 37 12.68 -2.38 6.80
CA PRO A 37 11.77 -3.20 6.02
C PRO A 37 10.48 -2.48 5.61
N LEU A 38 10.20 -1.27 6.10
CA LEU A 38 8.94 -0.58 5.84
C LEU A 38 8.95 0.18 4.52
N TRP A 39 10.05 0.83 4.20
CA TRP A 39 10.18 1.69 3.03
C TRP A 39 10.62 0.88 1.81
N VAL A 40 9.88 0.96 0.71
CA VAL A 40 10.22 0.33 -0.58
C VAL A 40 10.19 1.35 -1.72
N GLU A 41 10.95 1.09 -2.77
CA GLU A 41 10.83 1.77 -4.05
C GLU A 41 9.90 0.97 -4.98
N GLY A 42 9.22 1.66 -5.91
CA GLY A 42 8.33 1.01 -6.85
C GLY A 42 7.83 1.96 -7.93
N PRO A 43 7.22 1.43 -9.00
CA PRO A 43 6.74 2.19 -10.14
C PRO A 43 5.35 2.78 -9.95
N LEU A 44 5.11 3.90 -10.67
CA LEU A 44 3.80 4.47 -10.96
C LEU A 44 3.66 4.56 -12.49
N ALA A 45 2.53 4.12 -13.05
CA ALA A 45 2.29 4.13 -14.49
C ALA A 45 0.80 4.27 -14.82
N ARG A 46 0.46 4.47 -16.10
CA ARG A 46 -0.93 4.59 -16.53
C ARG A 46 -1.65 3.25 -16.65
N CYS A 47 -0.93 2.15 -16.78
CA CYS A 47 -1.50 0.82 -16.91
C CYS A 47 -0.61 -0.24 -16.25
N VAL A 48 -1.18 -1.41 -15.96
CA VAL A 48 -0.48 -2.53 -15.33
C VAL A 48 0.68 -3.02 -16.19
N LYS A 49 0.55 -3.01 -17.51
CA LYS A 49 1.63 -3.42 -18.42
C LYS A 49 2.88 -2.56 -18.29
N ASP A 50 2.70 -1.24 -18.17
CA ASP A 50 3.82 -0.30 -17.97
C ASP A 50 4.46 -0.49 -16.59
N ILE A 51 3.68 -0.90 -15.55
CA ILE A 51 4.22 -1.30 -14.25
C ILE A 51 5.16 -2.50 -14.39
N GLY A 52 4.75 -3.53 -15.15
CA GLY A 52 5.59 -4.70 -15.43
C GLY A 52 6.89 -4.32 -16.12
N LEU A 53 6.83 -3.51 -17.16
CA LEU A 53 8.00 -2.99 -17.88
C LEU A 53 8.96 -2.21 -16.96
N MET A 54 8.42 -1.32 -16.14
CA MET A 54 9.23 -0.55 -15.19
C MET A 54 9.87 -1.46 -14.14
N LEU A 55 9.12 -2.45 -13.65
CA LEU A 55 9.62 -3.38 -12.64
C LEU A 55 10.76 -4.24 -13.17
N ASP A 56 10.71 -4.70 -14.45
CA ASP A 56 11.83 -5.38 -15.12
C ASP A 56 13.11 -4.53 -15.12
N ALA A 57 12.97 -3.22 -15.33
CA ALA A 57 14.10 -2.30 -15.33
C ALA A 57 14.64 -1.94 -13.94
N MET A 58 13.79 -2.01 -12.90
CA MET A 58 14.11 -1.54 -11.55
C MET A 58 14.52 -2.65 -10.59
N SER A 59 14.11 -3.91 -10.86
CA SER A 59 14.27 -5.03 -9.93
C SER A 59 15.62 -5.74 -10.07
N GLY A 60 15.98 -6.51 -9.04
CA GLY A 60 17.16 -7.38 -9.06
C GLY A 60 18.10 -7.15 -7.87
N TYR A 61 19.18 -7.90 -7.85
CA TYR A 61 20.19 -7.82 -6.79
C TYR A 61 21.05 -6.57 -6.91
N CYS A 62 21.31 -5.92 -5.79
CA CYS A 62 22.28 -4.84 -5.67
C CYS A 62 23.19 -5.08 -4.45
N LYS A 63 24.49 -5.18 -4.67
CA LYS A 63 25.49 -5.45 -3.62
C LYS A 63 25.49 -4.46 -2.46
N THR A 64 24.92 -3.29 -2.64
CA THR A 64 24.85 -2.22 -1.62
C THR A 64 23.54 -2.21 -0.86
N ASP A 65 22.53 -3.02 -1.24
CA ASP A 65 21.28 -3.21 -0.52
C ASP A 65 21.21 -4.63 0.05
N PRO A 66 21.37 -4.82 1.37
CA PRO A 66 21.39 -6.14 2.00
C PRO A 66 20.04 -6.87 1.94
N LEU A 67 18.95 -6.17 1.62
CA LEU A 67 17.62 -6.76 1.49
C LEU A 67 17.29 -7.14 0.04
N SER A 68 18.08 -6.69 -0.94
CA SER A 68 17.86 -7.00 -2.36
C SER A 68 18.23 -8.46 -2.68
N PHE A 69 17.55 -9.02 -3.66
CA PHE A 69 17.76 -10.38 -4.12
C PHE A 69 17.42 -10.53 -5.62
N ASP A 70 17.90 -11.60 -6.23
CA ASP A 70 17.48 -11.97 -7.59
C ASP A 70 16.13 -12.67 -7.52
N HIS A 71 15.12 -12.12 -8.18
CA HIS A 71 13.79 -12.72 -8.25
C HIS A 71 13.73 -13.86 -9.29
N LYS A 72 12.76 -14.76 -9.11
CA LYS A 72 12.60 -15.94 -9.98
C LYS A 72 11.90 -15.63 -11.30
N CYS A 73 11.11 -14.55 -11.34
CA CYS A 73 10.40 -14.12 -12.55
C CYS A 73 11.41 -13.62 -13.58
N SER A 74 11.38 -14.18 -14.79
CA SER A 74 12.28 -13.77 -15.88
C SER A 74 11.91 -12.41 -16.46
N SER A 75 10.61 -12.10 -16.51
CA SER A 75 10.08 -10.82 -16.96
C SER A 75 8.70 -10.57 -16.32
N PHE A 76 8.58 -9.47 -15.61
CA PHE A 76 7.28 -9.01 -15.09
C PHE A 76 6.37 -8.49 -16.21
N LEU A 77 6.96 -7.96 -17.29
CA LEU A 77 6.22 -7.54 -18.47
C LEU A 77 5.52 -8.71 -19.15
N GLU A 78 6.19 -9.86 -19.26
CA GLU A 78 5.59 -11.07 -19.82
C GLU A 78 4.57 -11.70 -18.86
N ALA A 79 4.83 -11.64 -17.55
CA ALA A 79 3.97 -12.20 -16.53
C ALA A 79 2.57 -11.53 -16.48
N VAL A 80 2.41 -10.29 -16.95
CA VAL A 80 1.09 -9.60 -16.91
C VAL A 80 0.01 -10.32 -17.72
N ASP A 81 0.37 -11.13 -18.70
CA ASP A 81 -0.58 -11.87 -19.55
C ASP A 81 -0.76 -13.35 -19.11
N ALA A 82 -0.18 -13.73 -17.95
CA ALA A 82 -0.13 -15.12 -17.47
C ALA A 82 -1.11 -15.43 -16.32
N PHE A 83 -2.26 -14.75 -16.26
CA PHE A 83 -3.26 -15.02 -15.21
C PHE A 83 -3.94 -16.39 -15.41
N GLU A 84 -3.99 -17.17 -14.34
CA GLU A 84 -4.56 -18.50 -14.32
C GLU A 84 -5.71 -18.63 -13.30
N LEU A 85 -6.70 -19.43 -13.65
CA LEU A 85 -7.79 -19.87 -12.76
C LEU A 85 -7.57 -21.36 -12.37
N PRO A 86 -8.12 -21.85 -11.24
CA PRO A 86 -8.96 -21.11 -10.29
C PRO A 86 -8.15 -20.16 -9.42
N ALA A 87 -8.78 -19.05 -8.97
CA ALA A 87 -8.23 -18.15 -7.98
C ALA A 87 -9.31 -17.69 -7.00
N LYS A 88 -8.92 -17.46 -5.76
CA LYS A 88 -9.80 -17.06 -4.66
C LYS A 88 -9.38 -15.70 -4.11
N VAL A 89 -10.34 -14.79 -3.98
CA VAL A 89 -10.10 -13.44 -3.47
C VAL A 89 -10.96 -13.13 -2.26
N ALA A 90 -10.40 -12.45 -1.28
CA ALA A 90 -11.18 -11.85 -0.21
C ALA A 90 -11.38 -10.37 -0.47
N VAL A 91 -12.56 -9.84 -0.14
CA VAL A 91 -12.90 -8.42 -0.27
C VAL A 91 -13.30 -7.84 1.07
N THR A 92 -12.82 -6.63 1.35
CA THR A 92 -13.19 -5.88 2.55
C THR A 92 -13.26 -4.39 2.23
N GLU A 93 -14.16 -3.67 2.88
CA GLU A 93 -14.32 -2.22 2.65
C GLU A 93 -13.37 -1.38 3.51
N ASP A 94 -12.86 -1.94 4.63
CA ASP A 94 -12.25 -1.16 5.71
C ASP A 94 -11.16 -1.92 6.50
N LEU A 95 -10.83 -3.14 6.09
CA LEU A 95 -9.95 -4.08 6.82
C LEU A 95 -10.45 -4.44 8.24
N GLY A 96 -11.71 -4.14 8.57
CA GLY A 96 -12.21 -4.24 9.95
C GLY A 96 -11.49 -3.30 10.93
N LEU A 97 -10.79 -2.27 10.45
CA LEU A 97 -9.84 -1.47 11.21
C LEU A 97 -10.10 0.03 11.15
N VAL A 98 -10.52 0.56 10.00
CA VAL A 98 -10.53 2.01 9.72
C VAL A 98 -11.87 2.47 9.14
N PRO A 99 -12.32 3.70 9.41
CA PRO A 99 -13.45 4.27 8.69
C PRO A 99 -13.09 4.51 7.21
N VAL A 100 -14.08 4.37 6.33
CA VAL A 100 -13.98 4.65 4.90
C VAL A 100 -15.24 5.37 4.45
N GLU A 101 -15.10 6.48 3.74
CA GLU A 101 -16.22 7.28 3.24
C GLU A 101 -17.23 6.44 2.46
N GLN A 102 -18.51 6.71 2.67
CA GLN A 102 -19.59 5.97 2.03
C GLN A 102 -19.50 5.97 0.50
N GLU A 103 -19.07 7.08 -0.09
CA GLU A 103 -18.94 7.21 -1.55
C GLU A 103 -17.79 6.34 -2.08
N VAL A 104 -16.66 6.28 -1.37
CA VAL A 104 -15.54 5.36 -1.70
C VAL A 104 -16.01 3.91 -1.64
N ARG A 105 -16.72 3.52 -0.56
CA ARG A 105 -17.32 2.18 -0.43
C ARG A 105 -18.32 1.88 -1.55
N GLY A 106 -19.13 2.88 -1.95
CA GLY A 106 -20.08 2.77 -3.05
C GLY A 106 -19.40 2.39 -4.37
N VAL A 107 -18.31 3.07 -4.74
CA VAL A 107 -17.52 2.76 -5.93
C VAL A 107 -16.82 1.41 -5.77
N PHE A 108 -16.22 1.13 -4.61
CA PHE A 108 -15.57 -0.17 -4.35
C PHE A 108 -16.51 -1.36 -4.57
N ARG A 109 -17.76 -1.27 -4.12
CA ARG A 109 -18.76 -2.35 -4.29
C ARG A 109 -19.04 -2.69 -5.76
N THR A 110 -18.84 -1.75 -6.69
CA THR A 110 -19.02 -2.01 -8.14
C THR A 110 -17.97 -2.98 -8.70
N VAL A 111 -16.85 -3.20 -8.00
CA VAL A 111 -15.78 -4.12 -8.41
C VAL A 111 -16.20 -5.59 -8.23
N VAL A 112 -16.95 -5.90 -7.18
CA VAL A 112 -17.31 -7.30 -6.82
C VAL A 112 -18.00 -8.09 -7.96
N PRO A 113 -18.95 -7.53 -8.71
CA PRO A 113 -19.53 -8.22 -9.89
C PRO A 113 -18.47 -8.53 -10.96
N HIS A 114 -17.48 -7.66 -11.17
CA HIS A 114 -16.40 -7.91 -12.14
C HIS A 114 -15.53 -9.09 -11.72
N LEU A 115 -15.20 -9.23 -10.42
CA LEU A 115 -14.45 -10.38 -9.90
C LEU A 115 -15.16 -11.70 -10.21
N LYS A 116 -16.48 -11.77 -9.99
CA LYS A 116 -17.30 -12.94 -10.33
C LYS A 116 -17.34 -13.22 -11.83
N THR A 117 -17.39 -12.18 -12.66
CA THR A 117 -17.37 -12.30 -14.13
C THR A 117 -16.04 -12.84 -14.65
N ILE A 118 -14.93 -12.56 -13.96
CA ILE A 118 -13.61 -13.15 -14.26
C ILE A 118 -13.58 -14.66 -13.92
N GLY A 119 -14.48 -15.13 -13.06
CA GLY A 119 -14.54 -16.53 -12.62
C GLY A 119 -13.84 -16.78 -11.27
N LEU A 120 -13.64 -15.73 -10.48
CA LEU A 120 -13.03 -15.84 -9.15
C LEU A 120 -14.03 -16.32 -8.10
N GLU A 121 -13.53 -17.11 -7.14
CA GLU A 121 -14.23 -17.33 -5.88
C GLU A 121 -14.03 -16.09 -4.99
N VAL A 122 -15.13 -15.47 -4.53
CA VAL A 122 -15.10 -14.25 -3.73
C VAL A 122 -15.56 -14.56 -2.32
N GLY A 123 -14.69 -14.38 -1.34
CA GLY A 123 -14.94 -14.48 0.10
C GLY A 123 -14.82 -13.12 0.80
N SER A 124 -15.08 -13.14 2.11
CA SER A 124 -15.03 -11.95 2.97
C SER A 124 -14.13 -12.13 4.19
N ASP A 125 -13.47 -13.26 4.32
CA ASP A 125 -12.54 -13.51 5.43
C ASP A 125 -11.28 -12.65 5.25
N ILE A 126 -10.83 -12.04 6.34
CA ILE A 126 -9.66 -11.17 6.33
C ILE A 126 -8.75 -11.48 7.51
N PRO A 127 -7.45 -11.24 7.39
CA PRO A 127 -6.57 -11.27 8.56
C PRO A 127 -7.02 -10.25 9.61
N ASP A 128 -6.81 -10.56 10.88
CA ASP A 128 -7.03 -9.60 11.96
C ASP A 128 -5.88 -8.58 12.01
N PHE A 129 -6.21 -7.31 11.70
CA PHE A 129 -5.28 -6.18 11.68
C PHE A 129 -5.22 -5.41 13.02
N THR A 130 -5.79 -5.94 14.10
CA THR A 130 -5.74 -5.29 15.41
C THR A 130 -4.30 -4.95 15.82
N GLY A 131 -4.09 -3.70 16.25
CA GLY A 131 -2.78 -3.19 16.66
C GLY A 131 -1.90 -2.66 15.50
N ALA A 132 -2.32 -2.81 14.24
CA ALA A 132 -1.52 -2.37 13.10
C ALA A 132 -1.28 -0.85 13.11
N ILE A 133 -2.25 -0.05 13.53
CA ILE A 133 -2.13 1.42 13.59
C ILE A 133 -1.03 1.81 14.59
N GLU A 134 -1.10 1.30 15.81
CA GLU A 134 -0.15 1.59 16.88
C GLU A 134 1.26 1.11 16.52
N SER A 135 1.37 -0.12 15.97
CA SER A 135 2.64 -0.66 15.50
C SER A 135 3.26 0.24 14.42
N PHE A 136 2.49 0.65 13.42
CA PHE A 136 3.00 1.51 12.36
C PHE A 136 3.44 2.87 12.89
N HIS A 137 2.67 3.53 13.77
CA HIS A 137 3.03 4.81 14.37
C HIS A 137 4.37 4.73 15.11
N THR A 138 4.55 3.69 15.93
CA THR A 138 5.78 3.47 16.70
C THR A 138 6.98 3.25 15.77
N LEU A 139 6.88 2.31 14.84
CA LEU A 139 7.99 1.96 13.93
C LEU A 139 8.32 3.11 12.96
N ARG A 140 7.30 3.80 12.46
CA ARG A 140 7.49 4.99 11.62
C ARG A 140 8.14 6.13 12.39
N GLY A 141 7.71 6.39 13.62
CA GLY A 141 8.32 7.41 14.48
C GLY A 141 9.80 7.13 14.71
N LEU A 142 10.16 5.89 15.05
CA LEU A 142 11.55 5.46 15.20
C LEU A 142 12.37 5.66 13.92
N LEU A 143 11.82 5.30 12.76
CA LEU A 143 12.45 5.50 11.46
C LEU A 143 12.64 7.00 11.16
N MET A 144 11.66 7.86 11.45
CA MET A 144 11.79 9.31 11.27
C MET A 144 12.87 9.91 12.17
N ALA A 145 12.96 9.49 13.44
CA ALA A 145 14.01 9.90 14.35
C ALA A 145 15.40 9.43 13.87
N TYR A 146 15.50 8.22 13.35
CA TYR A 146 16.73 7.70 12.75
C TYR A 146 17.19 8.54 11.53
N MET A 147 16.25 8.80 10.61
CA MET A 147 16.57 9.47 9.34
C MET A 147 16.84 10.96 9.48
N LEU A 148 16.06 11.64 10.31
CA LEU A 148 16.02 13.10 10.38
C LEU A 148 16.45 13.66 11.73
N GLY A 149 16.90 12.84 12.67
CA GLY A 149 17.26 13.25 14.02
C GLY A 149 18.38 14.27 14.07
N ASP A 150 19.38 14.16 13.21
CA ASP A 150 20.48 15.14 13.16
C ASP A 150 20.04 16.45 12.52
N LEU A 151 19.17 16.39 11.51
CA LEU A 151 18.55 17.59 10.93
C LEU A 151 17.66 18.29 11.96
N TYR A 152 16.88 17.52 12.72
CA TYR A 152 16.06 18.04 13.83
C TYR A 152 16.89 18.78 14.87
N LYS A 153 18.05 18.23 15.30
CA LYS A 153 18.94 18.87 16.27
C LYS A 153 19.56 20.15 15.76
N SER A 154 19.87 20.22 14.46
CA SER A 154 20.61 21.32 13.87
C SER A 154 19.76 22.40 13.21
N LYS A 155 18.54 22.03 12.69
CA LYS A 155 17.70 22.88 11.84
C LYS A 155 16.20 22.64 12.03
N LYS A 156 15.76 22.44 13.29
CA LYS A 156 14.35 22.13 13.61
C LYS A 156 13.35 23.10 12.95
N ASP A 157 13.68 24.39 12.93
CA ASP A 157 12.80 25.45 12.40
C ASP A 157 12.62 25.38 10.86
N GLN A 158 13.43 24.58 10.16
CA GLN A 158 13.33 24.38 8.71
C GLN A 158 12.55 23.10 8.36
N ILE A 159 12.06 22.34 9.34
CA ILE A 159 11.29 21.11 9.17
C ILE A 159 9.82 21.41 9.37
N LEU A 160 8.95 20.86 8.50
CA LEU A 160 7.50 20.95 8.67
C LEU A 160 7.07 20.42 10.04
N ILE A 161 6.18 21.13 10.70
CA ILE A 161 5.77 20.86 12.09
C ILE A 161 5.26 19.40 12.28
N ASP A 162 4.56 18.83 11.30
CA ASP A 162 4.07 17.46 11.41
C ASP A 162 5.18 16.41 11.28
N ILE A 163 6.24 16.70 10.52
CA ILE A 163 7.46 15.88 10.50
C ILE A 163 8.20 15.99 11.84
N VAL A 164 8.31 17.20 12.39
CA VAL A 164 8.88 17.43 13.74
C VAL A 164 8.17 16.55 14.77
N LYS A 165 6.83 16.54 14.80
CA LYS A 165 6.04 15.71 15.72
C LYS A 165 6.38 14.22 15.58
N ASN A 166 6.53 13.70 14.36
CA ASN A 166 6.92 12.30 14.13
C ASN A 166 8.31 11.97 14.65
N ILE A 167 9.29 12.88 14.43
CA ILE A 167 10.64 12.72 14.96
C ILE A 167 10.61 12.68 16.49
N GLU A 168 9.83 13.57 17.11
CA GLU A 168 9.67 13.64 18.56
C GLU A 168 8.99 12.40 19.15
N VAL A 169 8.02 11.80 18.44
CA VAL A 169 7.47 10.48 18.79
C VAL A 169 8.59 9.43 18.82
N GLY A 170 9.40 9.35 17.76
CA GLY A 170 10.50 8.39 17.69
C GLY A 170 11.58 8.56 18.77
N PHE A 171 11.84 9.80 19.23
CA PHE A 171 12.76 10.04 20.34
C PHE A 171 12.20 9.69 21.72
N LYS A 172 10.88 9.63 21.85
CA LYS A 172 10.20 9.36 23.13
C LYS A 172 9.76 7.91 23.29
N VAL A 173 9.73 7.15 22.18
CA VAL A 173 9.28 5.75 22.21
C VAL A 173 10.18 4.92 23.12
N SER A 174 9.56 4.16 24.01
CA SER A 174 10.27 3.27 24.94
C SER A 174 10.68 1.96 24.28
N ASN A 175 11.64 1.26 24.88
CA ASN A 175 12.01 -0.09 24.43
C ASN A 175 10.81 -1.06 24.45
N GLU A 176 9.93 -0.93 25.43
CA GLU A 176 8.74 -1.78 25.56
C GLU A 176 7.76 -1.54 24.41
N GLU A 177 7.52 -0.28 24.03
CA GLU A 177 6.68 0.07 22.88
C GLU A 177 7.28 -0.46 21.56
N ILE A 178 8.60 -0.37 21.36
CA ILE A 178 9.28 -0.93 20.19
C ILE A 178 9.09 -2.44 20.14
N ILE A 179 9.34 -3.14 21.25
CA ILE A 179 9.19 -4.60 21.34
C ILE A 179 7.73 -4.99 21.04
N THR A 180 6.76 -4.27 21.57
CA THR A 180 5.34 -4.51 21.35
C THR A 180 4.97 -4.29 19.88
N ALA A 181 5.42 -3.21 19.27
CA ALA A 181 5.17 -2.90 17.86
C ALA A 181 5.75 -3.98 16.93
N GLU A 182 6.96 -4.47 17.21
CA GLU A 182 7.58 -5.55 16.44
C GLU A 182 6.86 -6.90 16.62
N LYS A 183 6.37 -7.22 17.82
CA LYS A 183 5.55 -8.40 18.05
C LYS A 183 4.25 -8.36 17.27
N ILE A 184 3.54 -7.21 17.31
CA ILE A 184 2.30 -7.01 16.53
C ILE A 184 2.59 -7.18 15.03
N ARG A 185 3.68 -6.59 14.52
CA ARG A 185 4.07 -6.73 13.11
C ARG A 185 4.34 -8.19 12.74
N GLN A 186 5.06 -8.92 13.58
CA GLN A 186 5.33 -10.36 13.37
C GLN A 186 4.04 -11.18 13.39
N ASP A 187 3.17 -10.95 14.37
CA ASP A 187 1.91 -11.67 14.49
C ASP A 187 0.98 -11.39 13.30
N LEU A 188 0.95 -10.15 12.82
CA LEU A 188 0.22 -9.77 11.63
C LEU A 188 0.76 -10.50 10.38
N PHE A 189 2.09 -10.58 10.23
CA PHE A 189 2.70 -11.33 9.13
C PHE A 189 2.30 -12.80 9.15
N ILE A 190 2.30 -13.44 10.33
CA ILE A 190 1.87 -14.85 10.49
C ILE A 190 0.38 -15.02 10.12
N LYS A 191 -0.49 -14.12 10.57
CA LYS A 191 -1.92 -14.13 10.22
C LYS A 191 -2.14 -13.97 8.71
N VAL A 192 -1.38 -13.10 8.07
CA VAL A 192 -1.44 -12.85 6.63
C VAL A 192 -0.88 -14.05 5.84
N ASP A 193 0.20 -14.66 6.28
CA ASP A 193 0.73 -15.88 5.63
C ASP A 193 -0.28 -17.02 5.69
N LYS A 194 -0.93 -17.21 6.86
CA LYS A 194 -2.01 -18.20 7.01
C LYS A 194 -3.22 -17.88 6.14
N PHE A 195 -3.62 -16.61 6.02
CA PHE A 195 -4.69 -16.18 5.12
C PHE A 195 -4.40 -16.59 3.66
N PHE A 196 -3.16 -16.44 3.20
CA PHE A 196 -2.72 -16.82 1.86
C PHE A 196 -2.52 -18.34 1.66
N GLU A 197 -2.84 -19.18 2.63
CA GLU A 197 -3.03 -20.63 2.41
C GLU A 197 -4.38 -20.93 1.74
N GLU A 198 -5.38 -20.05 1.94
CA GLU A 198 -6.74 -20.23 1.44
C GLU A 198 -7.13 -19.24 0.33
N TYR A 199 -6.51 -18.07 0.30
CA TYR A 199 -6.78 -16.99 -0.63
C TYR A 199 -5.54 -16.63 -1.45
N ASP A 200 -5.73 -16.20 -2.71
CA ASP A 200 -4.66 -15.70 -3.56
C ASP A 200 -4.47 -14.19 -3.41
N PHE A 201 -5.58 -13.47 -3.19
CA PHE A 201 -5.56 -12.00 -3.11
C PHE A 201 -6.48 -11.47 -2.02
N LEU A 202 -6.09 -10.31 -1.44
CA LEU A 202 -6.94 -9.46 -0.60
C LEU A 202 -7.18 -8.14 -1.32
N ILE A 203 -8.44 -7.69 -1.38
CA ILE A 203 -8.84 -6.48 -2.09
C ILE A 203 -9.59 -5.55 -1.14
N CYS A 204 -9.17 -4.27 -1.10
CA CYS A 204 -9.87 -3.22 -0.36
C CYS A 204 -9.73 -1.87 -1.09
N PRO A 205 -10.44 -0.81 -0.67
CA PRO A 205 -10.18 0.54 -1.16
C PRO A 205 -8.72 0.95 -0.96
N THR A 206 -8.14 1.70 -1.89
CA THR A 206 -6.78 2.24 -1.70
C THR A 206 -6.77 3.33 -0.64
N CYS A 207 -7.75 4.23 -0.66
CA CYS A 207 -7.85 5.34 0.27
C CYS A 207 -9.16 5.26 1.04
N SER A 208 -9.16 5.74 2.27
CA SER A 208 -10.37 5.86 3.09
C SER A 208 -11.25 7.04 2.66
N VAL A 209 -10.71 7.98 1.90
CA VAL A 209 -11.36 9.23 1.48
C VAL A 209 -11.17 9.49 0.00
N LEU A 210 -12.02 10.32 -0.57
CA LEU A 210 -11.84 10.88 -1.92
C LEU A 210 -10.66 11.87 -1.94
N PRO A 211 -10.09 12.18 -3.12
CA PRO A 211 -9.19 13.32 -3.27
C PRO A 211 -9.83 14.60 -2.73
N PHE A 212 -9.09 15.34 -1.93
CA PHE A 212 -9.54 16.54 -1.24
C PHE A 212 -8.76 17.77 -1.71
N ASP A 213 -9.27 18.97 -1.38
CA ASP A 213 -8.67 20.24 -1.77
C ASP A 213 -7.22 20.36 -1.32
N ILE A 214 -6.35 20.89 -2.19
CA ILE A 214 -4.91 21.05 -1.94
C ILE A 214 -4.62 21.99 -0.78
N GLU A 215 -5.52 22.91 -0.46
CA GLU A 215 -5.41 23.81 0.71
C GLU A 215 -5.77 23.10 2.03
N THR A 216 -6.28 21.86 1.97
CA THR A 216 -6.55 21.03 3.13
C THR A 216 -5.30 20.27 3.54
N PRO A 217 -4.62 20.58 4.64
CA PRO A 217 -3.34 19.94 5.01
C PRO A 217 -3.49 18.43 5.22
N PHE A 218 -4.60 17.99 5.80
CA PHE A 218 -4.97 16.59 6.00
C PHE A 218 -6.44 16.47 6.43
N VAL A 219 -7.01 15.29 6.22
CA VAL A 219 -8.39 14.98 6.62
C VAL A 219 -8.46 14.81 8.13
N LYS A 220 -9.39 15.54 8.77
CA LYS A 220 -9.55 15.55 10.23
C LYS A 220 -10.58 14.56 10.73
N GLU A 221 -11.50 14.12 9.86
CA GLU A 221 -12.61 13.24 10.20
C GLU A 221 -13.03 12.42 8.97
N ILE A 222 -13.42 11.17 9.16
CA ILE A 222 -13.94 10.26 8.13
C ILE A 222 -15.24 9.66 8.66
N ASP A 223 -16.36 9.92 8.00
CA ASP A 223 -17.70 9.42 8.39
C ASP A 223 -18.00 9.60 9.92
N GLY A 224 -17.70 10.76 10.49
CA GLY A 224 -17.92 11.06 11.90
C GLY A 224 -16.84 10.55 12.86
N VAL A 225 -15.80 9.87 12.35
CA VAL A 225 -14.67 9.38 13.16
C VAL A 225 -13.48 10.32 13.02
N ALA A 226 -13.05 10.93 14.13
CA ALA A 226 -11.94 11.88 14.13
C ALA A 226 -10.58 11.20 13.88
N CYS A 227 -9.78 11.77 12.98
CA CYS A 227 -8.37 11.42 12.80
C CYS A 227 -7.54 12.04 13.93
N LYS A 228 -6.86 11.24 14.72
CA LYS A 228 -6.03 11.69 15.86
C LYS A 228 -4.72 12.31 15.40
N THR A 229 -4.19 11.84 14.27
CA THR A 229 -2.95 12.31 13.68
C THR A 229 -3.14 12.65 12.20
N TYR A 230 -2.20 13.38 11.62
CA TYR A 230 -2.25 13.79 10.21
C TYR A 230 -2.06 12.62 9.21
N ILE A 231 -1.80 11.41 9.67
CA ILE A 231 -1.64 10.22 8.83
C ILE A 231 -2.78 9.20 8.99
N ASP A 232 -3.68 9.37 9.94
CA ASP A 232 -4.73 8.38 10.21
C ASP A 232 -5.70 8.20 9.04
N TRP A 233 -5.90 9.25 8.23
CA TRP A 233 -6.78 9.20 7.06
C TRP A 233 -6.32 8.21 5.97
N PHE A 234 -5.05 7.79 5.97
CA PHE A 234 -4.55 6.75 5.07
C PHE A 234 -4.13 5.46 5.82
N ALA A 235 -4.73 5.21 6.98
CA ALA A 235 -4.43 4.02 7.78
C ALA A 235 -4.69 2.71 7.02
N ILE A 236 -5.65 2.68 6.11
CA ILE A 236 -5.94 1.53 5.24
C ILE A 236 -4.72 1.13 4.36
N THR A 237 -3.87 2.09 3.96
CA THR A 237 -2.66 1.78 3.20
C THR A 237 -1.49 1.38 4.09
N PHE A 238 -1.26 2.10 5.19
CA PHE A 238 -0.10 1.79 6.01
C PHE A 238 -0.27 0.53 6.87
N ALA A 239 -1.48 0.13 7.21
CA ALA A 239 -1.74 -1.15 7.87
C ALA A 239 -1.21 -2.32 7.01
N LEU A 240 -1.49 -2.30 5.71
CA LEU A 240 -0.98 -3.30 4.77
C LEU A 240 0.54 -3.20 4.55
N THR A 241 1.17 -2.05 4.76
CA THR A 241 2.63 -1.90 4.69
C THR A 241 3.37 -2.83 5.64
N LEU A 242 2.80 -3.08 6.83
CA LEU A 242 3.39 -3.94 7.87
C LEU A 242 3.50 -5.41 7.44
N THR A 243 2.73 -5.84 6.44
CA THR A 243 2.67 -7.24 5.99
C THR A 243 3.84 -7.66 5.10
N SER A 244 4.65 -6.72 4.62
CA SER A 244 5.74 -6.96 3.66
C SER A 244 5.29 -7.54 2.30
N CYS A 245 4.00 -7.60 2.06
CA CYS A 245 3.39 -8.09 0.82
C CYS A 245 3.52 -7.08 -0.33
N PRO A 246 3.52 -7.52 -1.58
CA PRO A 246 3.36 -6.64 -2.72
C PRO A 246 1.89 -6.20 -2.83
N ILE A 247 1.69 -4.91 -3.14
CA ILE A 247 0.36 -4.30 -3.18
C ILE A 247 0.30 -3.35 -4.37
N ILE A 248 -0.69 -3.56 -5.25
CA ILE A 248 -0.93 -2.67 -6.38
C ILE A 248 -2.20 -1.85 -6.15
N SER A 249 -2.12 -0.54 -6.39
CA SER A 249 -3.29 0.34 -6.47
C SER A 249 -3.75 0.43 -7.92
N LEU A 250 -5.03 0.16 -8.14
CA LEU A 250 -5.67 0.14 -9.46
C LEU A 250 -6.87 1.07 -9.47
N PRO A 251 -7.00 2.01 -10.43
CA PRO A 251 -8.20 2.84 -10.57
C PRO A 251 -9.40 1.99 -11.00
N VAL A 252 -10.57 2.21 -10.39
CA VAL A 252 -11.77 1.40 -10.63
C VAL A 252 -13.04 2.20 -10.89
N GLY A 253 -12.99 3.52 -10.77
CA GLY A 253 -14.15 4.36 -11.02
C GLY A 253 -13.97 5.78 -10.53
N PHE A 254 -15.08 6.49 -10.54
CA PHE A 254 -15.15 7.89 -10.11
C PHE A 254 -16.30 8.07 -9.13
N SER A 255 -16.14 9.04 -8.23
CA SER A 255 -17.21 9.53 -7.37
C SER A 255 -18.31 10.22 -8.18
N SER A 256 -19.41 10.57 -7.54
CA SER A 256 -20.49 11.34 -8.13
C SER A 256 -20.04 12.75 -8.62
N THR A 257 -18.95 13.25 -8.04
CA THR A 257 -18.33 14.54 -8.41
C THR A 257 -17.19 14.40 -9.41
N GLY A 258 -16.91 13.19 -9.92
CA GLY A 258 -15.85 12.94 -10.92
C GLY A 258 -14.45 12.75 -10.32
N LEU A 259 -14.32 12.62 -9.00
CA LEU A 259 -13.03 12.33 -8.35
C LEU A 259 -12.69 10.85 -8.47
N PRO A 260 -11.44 10.47 -8.75
CA PRO A 260 -11.06 9.09 -8.95
C PRO A 260 -11.07 8.27 -7.66
N VAL A 261 -11.43 7.01 -7.78
CA VAL A 261 -11.38 6.01 -6.71
C VAL A 261 -10.57 4.82 -7.18
N GLY A 262 -9.62 4.39 -6.34
CA GLY A 262 -8.82 3.20 -6.56
C GLY A 262 -9.06 2.14 -5.50
N ILE A 263 -8.74 0.90 -5.88
CA ILE A 263 -8.62 -0.24 -4.98
C ILE A 263 -7.18 -0.64 -4.83
N GLN A 264 -6.82 -1.25 -3.71
CA GLN A 264 -5.54 -1.94 -3.59
C GLN A 264 -5.75 -3.44 -3.52
N ILE A 265 -4.89 -4.16 -4.23
CA ILE A 265 -4.85 -5.62 -4.32
C ILE A 265 -3.54 -6.07 -3.71
N MET A 266 -3.60 -6.94 -2.72
CA MET A 266 -2.44 -7.53 -2.04
C MET A 266 -2.33 -9.00 -2.40
N SER A 267 -1.13 -9.49 -2.68
CA SER A 267 -0.81 -10.91 -2.83
C SER A 267 0.26 -11.36 -1.83
N LYS A 268 0.55 -12.66 -1.80
CA LYS A 268 1.61 -13.24 -0.97
C LYS A 268 2.97 -12.59 -1.29
N PRO A 269 3.86 -12.43 -0.31
CA PRO A 269 5.20 -11.88 -0.55
C PRO A 269 5.94 -12.56 -1.70
N ARG A 270 6.59 -11.76 -2.54
CA ARG A 270 7.37 -12.21 -3.72
C ARG A 270 6.56 -12.89 -4.83
N GLN A 271 5.29 -12.54 -4.94
CA GLN A 271 4.39 -12.96 -6.03
C GLN A 271 3.91 -11.75 -6.86
N GLU A 272 4.82 -10.83 -7.17
CA GLU A 272 4.55 -9.67 -8.03
C GLU A 272 4.05 -10.08 -9.41
N ASP A 273 4.57 -11.18 -9.96
CA ASP A 273 4.14 -11.78 -11.23
C ASP A 273 2.64 -12.13 -11.21
N LYS A 274 2.19 -12.87 -10.22
CA LYS A 274 0.77 -13.21 -10.06
C LYS A 274 -0.09 -11.99 -9.79
N LEU A 275 0.40 -11.07 -8.97
CA LEU A 275 -0.30 -9.82 -8.67
C LEU A 275 -0.53 -8.98 -9.91
N LEU A 276 0.50 -8.83 -10.76
CA LEU A 276 0.42 -8.09 -12.01
C LEU A 276 -0.51 -8.76 -13.02
N ALA A 277 -0.42 -10.09 -13.16
CA ALA A 277 -1.31 -10.85 -14.03
C ALA A 277 -2.78 -10.67 -13.66
N PHE A 278 -3.12 -10.80 -12.38
CA PHE A 278 -4.49 -10.57 -11.90
C PHE A 278 -4.92 -9.11 -12.08
N ALA A 279 -4.08 -8.15 -11.67
CA ALA A 279 -4.38 -6.72 -11.80
C ALA A 279 -4.65 -6.33 -13.27
N LYS A 280 -3.94 -6.93 -14.23
CA LYS A 280 -4.15 -6.70 -15.67
C LYS A 280 -5.52 -7.16 -16.14
N VAL A 281 -5.94 -8.36 -15.75
CA VAL A 281 -7.28 -8.87 -16.08
C VAL A 281 -8.38 -8.00 -15.48
N LEU A 282 -8.21 -7.58 -14.23
CA LEU A 282 -9.18 -6.70 -13.57
C LEU A 282 -9.19 -5.30 -14.22
N GLU A 283 -8.03 -4.74 -14.55
CA GLU A 283 -7.91 -3.46 -15.26
C GLU A 283 -8.73 -3.43 -16.57
N GLU A 284 -8.72 -4.53 -17.33
CA GLU A 284 -9.49 -4.68 -18.56
C GLU A 284 -11.00 -4.77 -18.30
N LYS A 285 -11.40 -5.41 -17.20
CA LYS A 285 -12.81 -5.58 -16.86
C LYS A 285 -13.46 -4.32 -16.30
N VAL A 286 -12.77 -3.57 -15.47
CA VAL A 286 -13.31 -2.33 -14.89
C VAL A 286 -13.30 -1.17 -15.89
N SER A 287 -12.51 -1.26 -16.96
CA SER A 287 -12.49 -0.33 -18.11
C SER A 287 -12.62 1.16 -17.73
N VAL A 288 -11.93 1.58 -16.67
CA VAL A 288 -11.94 2.99 -16.27
C VAL A 288 -11.36 3.83 -17.42
N ASN A 289 -12.12 4.81 -17.88
CA ASN A 289 -11.69 5.67 -18.97
C ASN A 289 -10.42 6.42 -18.56
N LYS A 290 -9.30 6.01 -19.15
CA LYS A 290 -7.97 6.58 -18.94
C LYS A 290 -7.74 7.74 -19.92
N GLY A 291 -8.78 8.49 -20.26
CA GLY A 291 -8.66 9.69 -21.03
C GLY A 291 -7.51 10.53 -20.45
N SER A 292 -6.57 10.93 -21.32
CA SER A 292 -5.51 11.85 -20.91
C SER A 292 -6.19 13.04 -20.24
N PRO A 293 -5.84 13.43 -19.01
CA PRO A 293 -6.22 14.76 -18.57
C PRO A 293 -5.50 15.73 -19.49
N ILE A 294 -6.27 16.23 -20.49
CA ILE A 294 -5.94 17.27 -21.49
C ILE A 294 -4.61 17.07 -22.20
#